data_31cdb3d93157fa931fe29ee5675a8504
#
_entry.id   31cdb3d93157fa931fe29ee5675a8504
#
_cell.length_a   1.000
_cell.length_b   1.000
_cell.length_c   1.000
_cell.angle_alpha   90.00
_cell.angle_beta   90.00
_cell.angle_gamma   90.00
#
_symmetry.space_group_name_H-M   'P 1'
#
loop_
_entity.id
_entity.type
_entity.pdbx_description
1 polymer ?
#
loop_
_entity_poly.entity_id
_entity_poly.type
_entity_poly.pdbx_seq_one_letter_code
_entity_poly.pdbx_strand_id
1 'polypeptide(L)'
;MKNVVSTHRTRLGAAVILLAAIALPLAAQTAGDPSWGFSFPVPAGWKVHQEPAGALLGHDAIAGLIMVLPHSAASLAQVREEMMQGLVEQGVELRVVGQLEQVLKNALGGACEGYVDGQQAKGRVLGVVSPSGGGAYVIAVSTPEAYRRELALAADQIAKGMQFPKIDSSDLVRALSGTWVTMTTNTETRVTLAANGQFSLYSESSYGGSFTGSGGANAGGWGTAGNREFRGRWTVRGTRQQGVITLLYESGERADVQYAVHVEKGETYWNEYFFDGDLYGRQR
;
A
#
# COMPACT_ATOMS: atom_id res chain seq x y z
N MET A 1 -93.07 37.42 -13.46
CA MET A 1 -92.41 36.21 -13.04
C MET A 1 -90.97 36.37 -13.48
N LYS A 2 -90.00 36.62 -12.53
CA LYS A 2 -88.57 36.88 -12.82
C LYS A 2 -87.82 35.68 -12.41
N ASN A 3 -87.10 35.02 -13.40
CA ASN A 3 -86.19 33.96 -13.12
C ASN A 3 -84.83 34.55 -12.79
N VAL A 4 -84.32 34.19 -11.59
CA VAL A 4 -82.98 34.52 -11.12
C VAL A 4 -82.09 33.31 -11.44
N VAL A 5 -81.13 33.54 -12.32
CA VAL A 5 -80.09 32.54 -12.64
C VAL A 5 -78.91 32.79 -11.70
N SER A 6 -78.63 31.82 -10.84
CA SER A 6 -77.46 31.81 -9.93
C SER A 6 -76.28 31.22 -10.64
N THR A 7 -75.23 32.00 -10.83
CA THR A 7 -73.90 31.49 -11.42
C THR A 7 -72.99 31.17 -10.26
N HIS A 8 -72.74 29.83 -10.09
CA HIS A 8 -71.70 29.33 -9.24
C HIS A 8 -70.33 29.44 -9.95
N ARG A 9 -69.51 30.33 -9.43
CA ARG A 9 -68.03 30.35 -9.83
C ARG A 9 -67.29 29.38 -8.99
N THR A 10 -66.84 28.24 -9.62
CA THR A 10 -65.92 27.29 -9.04
C THR A 10 -64.53 27.88 -9.17
N ARG A 11 -63.88 28.19 -8.03
CA ARG A 11 -62.42 28.53 -8.01
C ARG A 11 -61.62 27.26 -7.99
N LEU A 12 -60.92 26.92 -9.11
CA LEU A 12 -59.84 25.94 -9.12
C LEU A 12 -58.63 26.53 -8.41
N GLY A 13 -58.34 26.02 -7.22
CA GLY A 13 -57.09 26.28 -6.54
C GLY A 13 -55.98 25.40 -7.17
N ALA A 14 -55.04 26.01 -7.88
CA ALA A 14 -53.85 25.34 -8.34
C ALA A 14 -52.91 25.04 -7.15
N ALA A 15 -52.88 23.80 -6.72
CA ALA A 15 -51.87 23.32 -5.75
C ALA A 15 -50.54 23.17 -6.48
N VAL A 16 -49.61 24.10 -6.25
CA VAL A 16 -48.23 23.97 -6.67
C VAL A 16 -47.53 22.99 -5.73
N ILE A 17 -47.34 21.73 -6.18
CA ILE A 17 -46.55 20.76 -5.46
C ILE A 17 -45.08 21.11 -5.73
N LEU A 18 -44.43 21.73 -4.74
CA LEU A 18 -43.01 21.98 -4.74
C LEU A 18 -42.30 20.63 -4.48
N LEU A 19 -41.83 19.93 -5.54
CA LEU A 19 -40.94 18.78 -5.42
C LEU A 19 -39.61 19.30 -4.93
N ALA A 20 -39.36 19.26 -3.62
CA ALA A 20 -38.02 19.40 -3.07
C ALA A 20 -37.21 18.16 -3.48
N ALA A 21 -36.36 18.30 -4.48
CA ALA A 21 -35.36 17.31 -4.81
C ALA A 21 -34.39 17.18 -3.61
N ILE A 22 -34.61 16.17 -2.79
CA ILE A 22 -33.65 15.76 -1.75
C ILE A 22 -32.45 15.21 -2.51
N ALA A 23 -31.45 16.05 -2.71
CA ALA A 23 -30.13 15.60 -3.15
C ALA A 23 -29.58 14.72 -2.03
N LEU A 24 -29.76 13.39 -2.15
CA LEU A 24 -29.06 12.44 -1.32
C LEU A 24 -27.55 12.66 -1.55
N PRO A 25 -26.75 12.84 -0.49
CA PRO A 25 -25.31 12.92 -0.66
C PRO A 25 -24.86 11.62 -1.33
N LEU A 26 -24.29 11.73 -2.53
CA LEU A 26 -23.64 10.61 -3.17
C LEU A 26 -22.55 10.16 -2.22
N ALA A 27 -22.71 8.99 -1.60
CA ALA A 27 -21.70 8.45 -0.70
C ALA A 27 -20.37 8.43 -1.46
N ALA A 28 -19.38 9.16 -0.95
CA ALA A 28 -18.07 9.21 -1.57
C ALA A 28 -17.55 7.77 -1.67
N GLN A 29 -17.23 7.32 -2.89
CA GLN A 29 -16.65 6.02 -3.10
C GLN A 29 -15.35 5.92 -2.32
N THR A 30 -15.18 4.86 -1.54
CA THR A 30 -13.95 4.58 -0.78
C THR A 30 -13.25 3.40 -1.45
N ALA A 31 -11.95 3.54 -1.66
CA ALA A 31 -11.06 2.49 -2.12
C ALA A 31 -9.97 2.24 -1.08
N GLY A 32 -9.15 1.23 -1.29
CA GLY A 32 -8.04 0.90 -0.41
C GLY A 32 -7.85 -0.60 -0.31
N ASP A 33 -6.89 -0.97 0.49
CA ASP A 33 -6.59 -2.37 0.76
C ASP A 33 -6.61 -2.64 2.27
N PRO A 34 -7.67 -3.29 2.79
CA PRO A 34 -7.77 -3.62 4.20
C PRO A 34 -6.62 -4.52 4.69
N SER A 35 -6.05 -5.35 3.81
CA SER A 35 -4.93 -6.24 4.17
C SER A 35 -3.63 -5.48 4.40
N TRP A 36 -3.47 -4.33 3.74
CA TRP A 36 -2.38 -3.39 3.95
C TRP A 36 -2.72 -2.30 4.99
N GLY A 37 -3.98 -2.27 5.45
CA GLY A 37 -4.43 -1.39 6.54
C GLY A 37 -4.58 0.06 6.14
N PHE A 38 -4.96 0.35 4.91
CA PHE A 38 -5.34 1.69 4.51
C PHE A 38 -6.60 1.72 3.64
N SER A 39 -7.29 2.83 3.69
CA SER A 39 -8.37 3.18 2.77
C SER A 39 -8.34 4.67 2.48
N PHE A 40 -8.92 5.09 1.36
CA PHE A 40 -8.94 6.47 0.93
C PHE A 40 -10.20 6.81 0.15
N PRO A 41 -10.67 8.07 0.17
CA PRO A 41 -11.77 8.51 -0.66
C PRO A 41 -11.32 8.58 -2.13
N VAL A 42 -12.13 8.06 -3.04
CA VAL A 42 -11.92 8.23 -4.48
C VAL A 42 -12.38 9.63 -4.86
N PRO A 43 -11.51 10.48 -5.42
CA PRO A 43 -11.91 11.82 -5.84
C PRO A 43 -12.99 11.78 -6.92
N ALA A 44 -13.85 12.81 -6.96
CA ALA A 44 -14.96 12.86 -7.90
C ALA A 44 -14.49 12.75 -9.36
N GLY A 45 -15.11 11.89 -10.15
CA GLY A 45 -14.77 11.63 -11.55
C GLY A 45 -13.62 10.65 -11.78
N TRP A 46 -12.94 10.22 -10.72
CA TRP A 46 -11.88 9.20 -10.82
C TRP A 46 -12.48 7.80 -10.76
N LYS A 47 -11.89 6.90 -11.55
CA LYS A 47 -12.20 5.48 -11.58
C LYS A 47 -11.04 4.73 -10.95
N VAL A 48 -11.33 3.80 -10.06
CA VAL A 48 -10.32 2.99 -9.37
C VAL A 48 -10.31 1.58 -9.96
N HIS A 49 -9.10 1.08 -10.20
CA HIS A 49 -8.81 -0.32 -10.48
C HIS A 49 -7.95 -0.86 -9.35
N GLN A 50 -8.44 -1.90 -8.68
CA GLN A 50 -7.75 -2.52 -7.57
C GLN A 50 -6.69 -3.48 -8.09
N GLU A 51 -5.46 -3.32 -7.60
CA GLU A 51 -4.33 -4.19 -7.90
C GLU A 51 -4.01 -5.09 -6.69
N PRO A 52 -3.27 -6.20 -6.85
CA PRO A 52 -2.89 -7.07 -5.75
C PRO A 52 -2.09 -6.36 -4.65
N ALA A 53 -1.36 -5.31 -4.99
CA ALA A 53 -0.57 -4.51 -4.06
C ALA A 53 -0.86 -3.02 -4.23
N GLY A 54 -2.13 -2.61 -4.04
CA GLY A 54 -2.50 -1.21 -4.10
C GLY A 54 -3.66 -0.90 -5.04
N ALA A 55 -3.66 0.29 -5.64
CA ALA A 55 -4.72 0.72 -6.56
C ALA A 55 -4.18 1.66 -7.63
N LEU A 56 -4.77 1.56 -8.83
CA LEU A 56 -4.58 2.52 -9.92
C LEU A 56 -5.85 3.35 -10.08
N LEU A 57 -5.69 4.64 -10.28
CA LEU A 57 -6.82 5.53 -10.55
C LEU A 57 -6.60 6.25 -11.88
N GLY A 58 -7.65 6.31 -12.69
CA GLY A 58 -7.71 7.06 -13.93
C GLY A 58 -8.90 8.00 -13.98
N HIS A 59 -8.85 9.00 -14.88
CA HIS A 59 -9.92 9.97 -15.09
C HIS A 59 -10.13 10.21 -16.58
N ASP A 60 -11.40 10.27 -17.04
CA ASP A 60 -11.70 10.36 -18.47
C ASP A 60 -11.25 11.68 -19.12
N ALA A 61 -11.17 12.77 -18.35
CA ALA A 61 -10.83 14.11 -18.84
C ALA A 61 -9.48 14.65 -18.35
N ILE A 62 -8.85 14.02 -17.36
CA ILE A 62 -7.54 14.41 -16.82
C ILE A 62 -6.53 13.34 -17.24
N ALA A 63 -5.59 13.72 -18.10
CA ALA A 63 -4.56 12.81 -18.56
C ALA A 63 -3.60 12.43 -17.43
N GLY A 64 -3.23 11.16 -17.37
CA GLY A 64 -2.34 10.61 -16.36
C GLY A 64 -3.03 9.56 -15.48
N LEU A 65 -2.30 9.08 -14.52
CA LEU A 65 -2.77 8.07 -13.57
C LEU A 65 -2.30 8.42 -12.15
N ILE A 66 -3.00 7.88 -11.16
CA ILE A 66 -2.57 7.92 -9.77
C ILE A 66 -2.39 6.48 -9.32
N MET A 67 -1.22 6.18 -8.80
CA MET A 67 -0.90 4.91 -8.14
C MET A 67 -0.96 5.12 -6.63
N VAL A 68 -1.61 4.20 -5.92
CA VAL A 68 -1.61 4.15 -4.46
C VAL A 68 -0.99 2.82 -4.08
N LEU A 69 0.26 2.85 -3.61
CA LEU A 69 1.09 1.68 -3.34
C LEU A 69 1.41 1.59 -1.86
N PRO A 70 1.27 0.42 -1.21
CA PRO A 70 1.64 0.25 0.18
C PRO A 70 3.16 0.39 0.37
N HIS A 71 3.55 0.83 1.56
CA HIS A 71 4.94 0.80 2.02
C HIS A 71 5.02 0.35 3.49
N SER A 72 6.19 -0.10 3.91
CA SER A 72 6.45 -0.59 5.27
C SER A 72 7.12 0.44 6.19
N ALA A 73 7.55 1.59 5.66
CA ALA A 73 8.24 2.63 6.42
C ALA A 73 7.52 3.01 7.72
N ALA A 74 8.23 2.97 8.84
CA ALA A 74 7.64 3.19 10.16
C ALA A 74 7.59 4.67 10.57
N SER A 75 8.26 5.55 9.83
CA SER A 75 8.40 6.97 10.17
C SER A 75 8.53 7.86 8.93
N LEU A 76 8.28 9.17 9.11
CA LEU A 76 8.53 10.15 8.04
C LEU A 76 10.01 10.24 7.65
N ALA A 77 10.93 9.91 8.55
CA ALA A 77 12.35 9.86 8.23
C ALA A 77 12.66 8.75 7.23
N GLN A 78 12.12 7.54 7.45
CA GLN A 78 12.26 6.42 6.51
C GLN A 78 11.54 6.70 5.17
N VAL A 79 10.32 7.24 5.20
CA VAL A 79 9.61 7.67 3.99
C VAL A 79 10.45 8.67 3.19
N ARG A 80 11.10 9.64 3.87
CA ARG A 80 11.99 10.58 3.20
C ARG A 80 13.15 9.89 2.51
N GLU A 81 13.79 8.96 3.19
CA GLU A 81 14.92 8.19 2.67
C GLU A 81 14.50 7.38 1.43
N GLU A 82 13.41 6.60 1.53
CA GLU A 82 12.87 5.82 0.42
C GLU A 82 12.48 6.70 -0.78
N MET A 83 11.77 7.81 -0.54
CA MET A 83 11.39 8.75 -1.60
C MET A 83 12.60 9.39 -2.28
N MET A 84 13.68 9.68 -1.55
CA MET A 84 14.91 10.25 -2.12
C MET A 84 15.74 9.23 -2.90
N GLN A 85 15.64 7.93 -2.57
CA GLN A 85 16.21 6.85 -3.39
C GLN A 85 15.47 6.72 -4.73
N GLY A 86 14.20 7.11 -4.76
CA GLY A 86 13.33 7.00 -5.92
C GLY A 86 12.58 5.67 -5.99
N LEU A 87 11.58 5.62 -6.86
CA LEU A 87 10.84 4.39 -7.17
C LEU A 87 11.41 3.80 -8.45
N VAL A 88 11.95 2.59 -8.34
CA VAL A 88 12.44 1.80 -9.48
C VAL A 88 11.77 0.43 -9.42
N GLU A 89 10.77 0.25 -10.25
CA GLU A 89 10.04 -1.02 -10.42
C GLU A 89 9.89 -1.31 -11.91
N GLN A 90 9.38 -2.50 -12.25
CA GLN A 90 9.20 -2.89 -13.64
C GLN A 90 8.36 -1.84 -14.41
N GLY A 91 9.00 -1.18 -15.39
CA GLY A 91 8.36 -0.15 -16.21
C GLY A 91 8.26 1.24 -15.57
N VAL A 92 8.67 1.43 -14.31
CA VAL A 92 8.58 2.71 -13.60
C VAL A 92 9.95 3.08 -13.04
N GLU A 93 10.45 4.28 -13.41
CA GLU A 93 11.63 4.90 -12.82
C GLU A 93 11.28 6.37 -12.51
N LEU A 94 11.01 6.68 -11.25
CA LEU A 94 10.63 8.01 -10.80
C LEU A 94 11.56 8.48 -9.69
N ARG A 95 11.95 9.75 -9.74
CA ARG A 95 12.80 10.39 -8.73
C ARG A 95 12.19 11.70 -8.27
N VAL A 96 12.35 12.00 -7.00
CA VAL A 96 11.95 13.29 -6.45
C VAL A 96 12.83 14.40 -7.03
N VAL A 97 12.19 15.50 -7.43
CA VAL A 97 12.84 16.71 -7.91
C VAL A 97 12.63 17.84 -6.91
N GLY A 98 13.72 18.43 -6.47
CA GLY A 98 13.69 19.49 -5.47
C GLY A 98 13.60 18.94 -4.03
N GLN A 99 12.88 19.65 -3.16
CA GLN A 99 12.79 19.33 -1.75
C GLN A 99 11.48 18.61 -1.42
N LEU A 100 11.55 17.65 -0.50
CA LEU A 100 10.38 17.07 0.13
C LEU A 100 9.87 17.97 1.24
N GLU A 101 8.60 18.30 1.19
CA GLU A 101 7.91 19.13 2.19
C GLU A 101 6.98 18.28 3.05
N GLN A 102 6.82 18.65 4.31
CA GLN A 102 5.80 18.05 5.14
C GLN A 102 4.44 18.66 4.80
N VAL A 103 3.61 17.90 4.08
CA VAL A 103 2.30 18.36 3.60
C VAL A 103 1.17 18.07 4.58
N LEU A 104 1.35 17.04 5.41
CA LEU A 104 0.45 16.67 6.53
C LEU A 104 1.31 16.29 7.74
N LYS A 105 0.69 16.20 8.93
CA LYS A 105 1.39 15.77 10.15
C LYS A 105 2.12 14.42 9.97
N ASN A 106 1.56 13.54 9.15
CA ASN A 106 2.04 12.19 8.86
C ASN A 106 2.37 11.96 7.37
N ALA A 107 2.58 13.01 6.58
CA ALA A 107 2.90 12.86 5.17
C ALA A 107 3.95 13.86 4.67
N LEU A 108 4.83 13.35 3.83
CA LEU A 108 5.74 14.14 3.00
C LEU A 108 5.21 14.18 1.56
N GLY A 109 5.56 15.23 0.82
CA GLY A 109 5.22 15.35 -0.59
C GLY A 109 6.26 16.14 -1.36
N GLY A 110 6.36 15.87 -2.67
CA GLY A 110 7.27 16.54 -3.57
C GLY A 110 6.88 16.36 -5.02
N ALA A 111 7.54 17.10 -5.92
CA ALA A 111 7.47 16.83 -7.35
C ALA A 111 8.33 15.60 -7.68
N CYS A 112 7.96 14.87 -8.73
CA CYS A 112 8.75 13.78 -9.26
C CYS A 112 8.80 13.83 -10.78
N GLU A 113 9.90 13.32 -11.34
CA GLU A 113 10.13 13.18 -12.77
C GLU A 113 10.83 11.86 -13.04
N GLY A 114 10.72 11.36 -14.28
CA GLY A 114 11.37 10.12 -14.70
C GLY A 114 10.69 9.49 -15.89
N TYR A 115 10.49 8.18 -15.84
CA TYR A 115 9.91 7.40 -16.93
C TYR A 115 8.86 6.42 -16.40
N VAL A 116 7.78 6.25 -17.17
CA VAL A 116 6.78 5.20 -16.99
C VAL A 116 6.58 4.53 -18.34
N ASP A 117 6.82 3.22 -18.42
CA ASP A 117 6.82 2.43 -19.67
C ASP A 117 7.66 3.06 -20.80
N GLY A 118 8.82 3.60 -20.44
CA GLY A 118 9.77 4.25 -21.36
C GLY A 118 9.36 5.66 -21.83
N GLN A 119 8.22 6.18 -21.39
CA GLN A 119 7.78 7.54 -21.67
C GLN A 119 8.18 8.50 -20.54
N GLN A 120 8.61 9.70 -20.89
CA GLN A 120 8.89 10.73 -19.89
C GLN A 120 7.64 11.00 -19.05
N ALA A 121 7.84 11.06 -17.76
CA ALA A 121 6.79 11.32 -16.77
C ALA A 121 7.16 12.48 -15.85
N LYS A 122 6.14 13.25 -15.50
CA LYS A 122 6.20 14.31 -14.50
C LYS A 122 5.02 14.15 -13.55
N GLY A 123 5.26 14.41 -12.25
CA GLY A 123 4.21 14.16 -11.30
C GLY A 123 4.41 14.76 -9.93
N ARG A 124 3.59 14.27 -9.02
CA ARG A 124 3.61 14.52 -7.60
C ARG A 124 3.62 13.20 -6.85
N VAL A 125 4.49 13.09 -5.87
CA VAL A 125 4.57 11.93 -4.98
C VAL A 125 4.30 12.39 -3.55
N LEU A 126 3.51 11.59 -2.83
CA LEU A 126 3.25 11.74 -1.40
C LEU A 126 3.51 10.41 -0.71
N GLY A 127 4.17 10.46 0.44
CA GLY A 127 4.33 9.29 1.32
C GLY A 127 3.60 9.54 2.63
N VAL A 128 2.58 8.71 2.91
CA VAL A 128 1.70 8.85 4.07
C VAL A 128 1.96 7.72 5.05
N VAL A 129 2.33 8.05 6.28
CA VAL A 129 2.66 7.09 7.33
C VAL A 129 1.45 6.80 8.21
N SER A 130 1.19 5.53 8.46
CA SER A 130 0.19 5.05 9.43
C SER A 130 0.68 5.25 10.87
N PRO A 131 -0.20 5.54 11.84
CA PRO A 131 0.16 5.59 13.25
C PRO A 131 0.77 4.27 13.79
N SER A 132 0.47 3.15 13.16
CA SER A 132 1.00 1.82 13.51
C SER A 132 2.22 1.40 12.68
N GLY A 133 2.80 2.33 11.92
CA GLY A 133 3.87 2.08 10.95
C GLY A 133 3.33 1.55 9.62
N GLY A 134 4.14 1.57 8.57
CA GLY A 134 3.72 1.38 7.19
C GLY A 134 2.85 2.54 6.71
N GLY A 135 2.20 2.38 5.57
CA GLY A 135 1.35 3.40 4.99
C GLY A 135 1.19 3.22 3.50
N ALA A 136 1.04 4.31 2.76
CA ALA A 136 0.96 4.26 1.31
C ALA A 136 1.68 5.44 0.64
N TYR A 137 2.28 5.17 -0.49
CA TYR A 137 2.66 6.18 -1.47
C TYR A 137 1.48 6.50 -2.37
N VAL A 138 1.28 7.79 -2.63
CA VAL A 138 0.31 8.28 -3.62
C VAL A 138 1.12 8.99 -4.69
N ILE A 139 1.16 8.43 -5.89
CA ILE A 139 2.02 8.87 -6.99
C ILE A 139 1.13 9.24 -8.17
N ALA A 140 1.06 10.52 -8.48
CA ALA A 140 0.28 11.05 -9.58
C ALA A 140 1.20 11.49 -10.71
N VAL A 141 1.09 10.85 -11.88
CA VAL A 141 2.00 11.08 -13.02
C VAL A 141 1.26 11.20 -14.33
N SER A 142 1.80 11.99 -15.22
CA SER A 142 1.43 12.04 -16.63
C SER A 142 2.66 12.45 -17.47
N THR A 143 2.52 12.52 -18.80
CA THR A 143 3.57 13.10 -19.63
C THR A 143 3.77 14.59 -19.27
N PRO A 144 4.97 15.16 -19.44
CA PRO A 144 5.23 16.56 -19.07
C PRO A 144 4.24 17.54 -19.71
N GLU A 145 3.86 17.31 -20.98
CA GLU A 145 2.95 18.17 -21.74
C GLU A 145 1.51 18.10 -21.24
N ALA A 146 1.11 16.92 -20.76
CA ALA A 146 -0.24 16.66 -20.28
C ALA A 146 -0.41 16.90 -18.77
N TYR A 147 0.68 17.10 -18.03
CA TYR A 147 0.63 17.32 -16.60
C TYR A 147 -0.19 18.56 -16.24
N ARG A 148 -1.18 18.38 -15.38
CA ARG A 148 -2.08 19.44 -14.90
C ARG A 148 -2.15 19.44 -13.38
N ARG A 149 -2.42 20.62 -12.82
CA ARG A 149 -2.56 20.80 -11.37
C ARG A 149 -3.66 19.94 -10.76
N GLU A 150 -4.72 19.67 -11.50
CA GLU A 150 -5.87 18.85 -11.08
C GLU A 150 -5.45 17.43 -10.72
N LEU A 151 -4.48 16.87 -11.44
CA LEU A 151 -3.89 15.56 -11.15
C LEU A 151 -3.19 15.56 -9.78
N ALA A 152 -2.37 16.58 -9.51
CA ALA A 152 -1.71 16.73 -8.22
C ALA A 152 -2.71 16.96 -7.07
N LEU A 153 -3.75 17.78 -7.29
CA LEU A 153 -4.78 18.01 -6.29
C LEU A 153 -5.57 16.75 -5.94
N ALA A 154 -5.83 15.88 -6.92
CA ALA A 154 -6.48 14.58 -6.67
C ALA A 154 -5.60 13.69 -5.79
N ALA A 155 -4.29 13.64 -6.02
CA ALA A 155 -3.36 12.92 -5.14
C ALA A 155 -3.34 13.50 -3.72
N ASP A 156 -3.32 14.83 -3.58
CA ASP A 156 -3.39 15.50 -2.28
C ASP A 156 -4.71 15.18 -1.53
N GLN A 157 -5.84 15.08 -2.25
CA GLN A 157 -7.13 14.69 -1.68
C GLN A 157 -7.11 13.24 -1.17
N ILE A 158 -6.53 12.32 -1.94
CA ILE A 158 -6.35 10.92 -1.54
C ILE A 158 -5.52 10.86 -0.25
N ALA A 159 -4.34 11.46 -0.25
CA ALA A 159 -3.44 11.46 0.90
C ALA A 159 -4.08 12.08 2.16
N LYS A 160 -4.78 13.20 2.01
CA LYS A 160 -5.48 13.90 3.10
C LYS A 160 -6.64 13.08 3.68
N GLY A 161 -7.35 12.36 2.84
CA GLY A 161 -8.50 11.54 3.23
C GLY A 161 -8.13 10.11 3.62
N MET A 162 -6.84 9.74 3.58
CA MET A 162 -6.39 8.40 3.88
C MET A 162 -6.66 8.04 5.34
N GLN A 163 -7.21 6.86 5.55
CA GLN A 163 -7.52 6.29 6.84
C GLN A 163 -6.75 4.99 7.04
N PHE A 164 -6.37 4.72 8.28
CA PHE A 164 -5.60 3.54 8.65
C PHE A 164 -6.39 2.71 9.69
N PRO A 165 -7.36 1.90 9.24
CA PRO A 165 -8.06 0.98 10.12
C PRO A 165 -7.10 -0.04 10.72
N LYS A 166 -7.42 -0.52 11.92
CA LYS A 166 -6.64 -1.59 12.53
C LYS A 166 -6.77 -2.86 11.69
N ILE A 167 -5.65 -3.45 11.30
CA ILE A 167 -5.62 -4.72 10.55
C ILE A 167 -5.94 -5.85 11.52
N ASP A 168 -6.89 -6.70 11.16
CA ASP A 168 -7.01 -8.02 11.76
C ASP A 168 -6.17 -9.01 10.93
N SER A 169 -4.97 -9.25 11.38
CA SER A 169 -4.03 -10.17 10.73
C SER A 169 -4.10 -11.60 11.26
N SER A 170 -5.09 -11.95 12.10
CA SER A 170 -5.16 -13.25 12.77
C SER A 170 -5.15 -14.44 11.82
N ASP A 171 -5.90 -14.38 10.70
CA ASP A 171 -5.91 -15.42 9.69
C ASP A 171 -4.59 -15.51 8.92
N LEU A 172 -3.98 -14.38 8.64
CA LEU A 172 -2.68 -14.30 7.97
C LEU A 172 -1.55 -14.80 8.87
N VAL A 173 -1.57 -14.41 10.16
CA VAL A 173 -0.68 -14.96 11.18
C VAL A 173 -0.80 -16.47 11.23
N ARG A 174 -2.03 -17.02 11.28
CA ARG A 174 -2.26 -18.47 11.27
C ARG A 174 -1.73 -19.13 10.01
N ALA A 175 -1.92 -18.52 8.85
CA ALA A 175 -1.47 -19.04 7.56
C ALA A 175 0.04 -19.11 7.45
N LEU A 176 0.77 -18.10 7.95
CA LEU A 176 2.23 -18.01 7.86
C LEU A 176 2.96 -18.60 9.08
N SER A 177 2.25 -18.89 10.20
CA SER A 177 2.86 -19.54 11.35
C SER A 177 3.37 -20.93 10.98
N GLY A 178 4.57 -21.26 11.46
CA GLY A 178 5.23 -22.54 11.21
C GLY A 178 6.73 -22.36 11.10
N THR A 179 7.42 -23.45 10.77
CA THR A 179 8.85 -23.44 10.49
C THR A 179 9.08 -23.51 9.00
N TRP A 180 9.85 -22.57 8.48
CA TRP A 180 10.18 -22.39 7.08
C TRP A 180 11.69 -22.61 6.90
N VAL A 181 12.05 -23.41 5.90
CA VAL A 181 13.43 -23.82 5.67
C VAL A 181 13.81 -23.55 4.24
N THR A 182 14.97 -22.92 4.05
CA THR A 182 15.66 -22.87 2.75
C THR A 182 17.02 -23.54 2.88
N MET A 183 17.42 -24.18 1.80
CA MET A 183 18.72 -24.82 1.68
C MET A 183 19.42 -24.32 0.43
N THR A 184 20.61 -23.81 0.59
CA THR A 184 21.57 -23.61 -0.49
C THR A 184 22.66 -24.68 -0.39
N THR A 185 23.61 -24.68 -1.33
CA THR A 185 24.69 -25.70 -1.37
C THR A 185 25.45 -25.83 -0.04
N ASN A 186 25.56 -24.75 0.75
CA ASN A 186 26.39 -24.69 1.96
C ASN A 186 25.69 -24.04 3.16
N THR A 187 24.40 -23.75 3.09
CA THR A 187 23.69 -23.03 4.16
C THR A 187 22.28 -23.58 4.31
N GLU A 188 21.91 -23.95 5.52
CA GLU A 188 20.52 -24.13 5.91
C GLU A 188 20.08 -22.91 6.72
N THR A 189 18.99 -22.29 6.31
CA THR A 189 18.35 -21.22 7.07
C THR A 189 16.95 -21.66 7.46
N ARG A 190 16.65 -21.54 8.75
CA ARG A 190 15.37 -21.92 9.34
C ARG A 190 14.75 -20.72 10.03
N VAL A 191 13.53 -20.36 9.61
CA VAL A 191 12.71 -19.30 10.23
C VAL A 191 11.50 -19.94 10.87
N THR A 192 11.31 -19.75 12.16
CA THR A 192 10.10 -20.17 12.87
C THR A 192 9.27 -18.94 13.21
N LEU A 193 8.06 -18.85 12.66
CA LEU A 193 7.08 -17.82 12.94
C LEU A 193 5.99 -18.44 13.85
N ALA A 194 6.00 -18.11 15.13
CA ALA A 194 5.03 -18.64 16.08
C ALA A 194 3.71 -17.85 16.04
N ALA A 195 2.58 -18.52 16.21
CA ALA A 195 1.25 -17.91 16.19
C ALA A 195 1.03 -16.84 17.29
N ASN A 196 1.86 -16.84 18.33
CA ASN A 196 1.86 -15.85 19.40
C ASN A 196 2.63 -14.57 19.05
N GLY A 197 3.11 -14.41 17.79
CA GLY A 197 3.87 -13.27 17.33
C GLY A 197 5.35 -13.31 17.72
N GLN A 198 5.89 -14.42 18.19
CA GLN A 198 7.33 -14.61 18.39
C GLN A 198 7.97 -15.24 17.14
N PHE A 199 9.22 -14.92 16.87
CA PHE A 199 9.99 -15.61 15.83
C PHE A 199 11.36 -16.05 16.35
N SER A 200 11.91 -17.06 15.70
CA SER A 200 13.33 -17.42 15.77
C SER A 200 13.88 -17.63 14.37
N LEU A 201 15.09 -17.16 14.14
CA LEU A 201 15.86 -17.35 12.92
C LEU A 201 17.14 -18.10 13.29
N TYR A 202 17.30 -19.26 12.71
CA TYR A 202 18.51 -20.07 12.81
C TYR A 202 19.17 -20.15 11.45
N SER A 203 20.47 -19.91 11.39
CA SER A 203 21.24 -20.11 10.18
C SER A 203 22.54 -20.84 10.52
N GLU A 204 22.77 -21.94 9.81
CA GLU A 204 24.01 -22.69 9.84
C GLU A 204 24.68 -22.50 8.48
N SER A 205 25.85 -21.85 8.46
CA SER A 205 26.62 -21.68 7.24
C SER A 205 28.10 -22.00 7.46
N SER A 206 28.71 -22.67 6.47
CA SER A 206 30.13 -22.77 6.36
C SER A 206 30.78 -21.59 5.62
N TYR A 207 29.98 -20.66 5.05
CA TYR A 207 30.42 -19.42 4.42
C TYR A 207 29.34 -18.35 4.60
N GLY A 208 29.75 -17.07 4.78
CA GLY A 208 28.87 -15.97 5.11
C GLY A 208 27.83 -15.62 4.05
N GLY A 209 26.63 -15.29 4.50
CA GLY A 209 25.55 -14.67 3.73
C GLY A 209 25.09 -13.37 4.40
N SER A 210 24.65 -12.41 3.63
CA SER A 210 24.09 -11.14 4.12
C SER A 210 22.60 -11.08 3.85
N PHE A 211 21.78 -10.78 4.85
CA PHE A 211 20.44 -10.26 4.63
C PHE A 211 20.55 -8.77 4.37
N THR A 212 20.13 -8.35 3.19
CA THR A 212 19.99 -6.93 2.86
C THR A 212 18.53 -6.56 3.09
N GLY A 213 18.25 -5.88 4.20
CA GLY A 213 16.95 -5.25 4.38
C GLY A 213 16.78 -4.14 3.33
N SER A 214 15.55 -3.94 2.84
CA SER A 214 15.18 -2.86 1.93
C SER A 214 15.36 -1.51 2.62
N GLY A 215 16.56 -0.97 2.57
CA GLY A 215 16.97 0.28 3.25
C GLY A 215 18.47 0.45 3.24
N GLY A 216 19.22 -0.43 2.55
CA GLY A 216 20.68 -0.28 2.34
C GLY A 216 21.53 -0.36 3.60
N ALA A 217 20.95 -0.52 4.78
CA ALA A 217 21.70 -0.80 6.00
C ALA A 217 22.00 -2.30 6.06
N ASN A 218 23.30 -2.66 6.09
CA ASN A 218 23.75 -4.01 6.39
C ASN A 218 23.25 -4.40 7.79
N ALA A 219 22.10 -5.06 7.86
CA ALA A 219 21.65 -5.71 9.08
C ALA A 219 22.47 -6.99 9.27
N GLY A 220 23.72 -6.82 9.74
CA GLY A 220 24.60 -7.88 10.18
C GLY A 220 25.31 -8.68 9.07
N GLY A 221 26.58 -8.32 8.78
CA GLY A 221 27.49 -9.13 7.99
C GLY A 221 27.89 -10.40 8.75
N TRP A 222 27.80 -11.55 8.07
CA TRP A 222 28.18 -12.87 8.58
C TRP A 222 29.59 -13.21 8.16
N GLY A 223 30.49 -13.34 9.09
CA GLY A 223 31.81 -13.88 8.86
C GLY A 223 32.14 -14.91 9.91
N THR A 224 32.47 -16.12 9.46
CA THR A 224 33.00 -17.31 10.15
C THR A 224 31.97 -18.30 10.71
N ALA A 225 32.29 -19.59 10.54
CA ALA A 225 31.54 -20.76 10.99
C ALA A 225 31.01 -20.61 12.42
N GLY A 226 29.70 -20.56 12.55
CA GLY A 226 29.02 -20.49 13.83
C GLY A 226 27.51 -20.50 13.65
N ASN A 227 26.84 -21.29 14.48
CA ASN A 227 25.39 -21.26 14.60
C ASN A 227 24.98 -19.91 15.18
N ARG A 228 24.15 -19.17 14.46
CA ARG A 228 23.54 -17.94 14.99
C ARG A 228 22.05 -18.11 15.11
N GLU A 229 21.52 -17.80 16.27
CA GLU A 229 20.10 -17.76 16.53
C GLU A 229 19.71 -16.33 16.87
N PHE A 230 18.68 -15.82 16.16
CA PHE A 230 18.05 -14.55 16.46
C PHE A 230 16.61 -14.81 16.87
N ARG A 231 16.13 -13.99 17.80
CA ARG A 231 14.78 -14.06 18.32
C ARG A 231 14.17 -12.69 18.38
N GLY A 232 12.83 -12.65 18.43
CA GLY A 232 12.11 -11.41 18.56
C GLY A 232 10.61 -11.58 18.34
N ARG A 233 10.00 -10.49 17.89
CA ARG A 233 8.59 -10.45 17.57
C ARG A 233 8.39 -10.23 16.07
N TRP A 234 7.31 -10.79 15.53
CA TRP A 234 6.94 -10.56 14.15
C TRP A 234 5.49 -10.09 14.05
N THR A 235 5.24 -9.30 13.03
CA THR A 235 3.92 -8.90 12.56
C THR A 235 3.87 -9.05 11.06
N VAL A 236 2.66 -9.07 10.48
CA VAL A 236 2.49 -9.26 9.05
C VAL A 236 1.39 -8.35 8.52
N ARG A 237 1.56 -7.90 7.27
CA ARG A 237 0.58 -7.17 6.48
C ARG A 237 0.58 -7.72 5.06
N GLY A 238 -0.55 -7.56 4.39
CA GLY A 238 -0.72 -8.04 3.03
C GLY A 238 -1.81 -9.10 2.94
N THR A 239 -1.73 -9.89 1.89
CA THR A 239 -2.64 -11.00 1.61
C THR A 239 -1.94 -12.34 1.87
N ARG A 240 -2.67 -13.44 1.77
CA ARG A 240 -2.01 -14.76 1.84
C ARG A 240 -1.04 -15.00 0.68
N GLN A 241 -1.23 -14.31 -0.46
CA GLN A 241 -0.35 -14.44 -1.63
C GLN A 241 0.95 -13.66 -1.47
N GLN A 242 0.88 -12.44 -0.94
CA GLN A 242 2.04 -11.56 -0.83
C GLN A 242 1.86 -10.50 0.26
N GLY A 243 2.98 -9.99 0.75
CA GLY A 243 2.97 -8.93 1.74
C GLY A 243 4.33 -8.71 2.37
N VAL A 244 4.31 -8.17 3.59
CA VAL A 244 5.51 -7.86 4.37
C VAL A 244 5.40 -8.48 5.76
N ILE A 245 6.42 -9.23 6.16
CA ILE A 245 6.66 -9.65 7.54
C ILE A 245 7.63 -8.64 8.15
N THR A 246 7.20 -7.97 9.22
CA THR A 246 8.08 -7.11 10.02
C THR A 246 8.65 -7.92 11.17
N LEU A 247 9.96 -8.03 11.25
CA LEU A 247 10.71 -8.65 12.35
C LEU A 247 11.25 -7.56 13.27
N LEU A 248 10.94 -7.63 14.55
CA LEU A 248 11.52 -6.80 15.59
C LEU A 248 12.41 -7.69 16.47
N TYR A 249 13.71 -7.58 16.31
CA TYR A 249 14.69 -8.35 17.06
C TYR A 249 14.75 -7.94 18.53
N GLU A 250 15.19 -8.85 19.40
CA GLU A 250 15.44 -8.53 20.83
C GLU A 250 16.50 -7.43 21.01
N SER A 251 17.39 -7.24 20.03
CA SER A 251 18.35 -6.13 19.98
C SER A 251 17.69 -4.75 19.79
N GLY A 252 16.40 -4.70 19.43
CA GLY A 252 15.69 -3.49 19.03
C GLY A 252 15.79 -3.18 17.52
N GLU A 253 16.59 -3.93 16.78
CA GLU A 253 16.64 -3.79 15.32
C GLU A 253 15.35 -4.24 14.68
N ARG A 254 15.03 -3.65 13.52
CA ARG A 254 13.86 -3.98 12.71
C ARG A 254 14.30 -4.39 11.31
N ALA A 255 13.67 -5.45 10.79
CA ALA A 255 13.74 -5.83 9.38
C ALA A 255 12.34 -6.03 8.81
N ASP A 256 12.14 -5.61 7.59
CA ASP A 256 10.93 -5.85 6.81
C ASP A 256 11.27 -6.83 5.68
N VAL A 257 10.64 -8.00 5.71
CA VAL A 257 10.86 -9.11 4.79
C VAL A 257 9.68 -9.22 3.85
N GLN A 258 9.91 -9.03 2.56
CA GLN A 258 8.87 -9.24 1.53
C GLN A 258 8.56 -10.73 1.43
N TYR A 259 7.28 -11.08 1.36
CA TYR A 259 6.91 -12.46 1.09
C TYR A 259 5.95 -12.56 -0.09
N ALA A 260 6.11 -13.64 -0.86
CA ALA A 260 5.19 -14.02 -1.93
C ALA A 260 5.04 -15.55 -1.96
N VAL A 261 3.80 -16.04 -2.15
CA VAL A 261 3.58 -17.47 -2.33
C VAL A 261 4.20 -17.94 -3.64
N HIS A 262 4.76 -19.15 -3.65
CA HIS A 262 5.27 -19.75 -4.87
C HIS A 262 4.12 -20.12 -5.82
N VAL A 263 4.21 -19.65 -7.07
CA VAL A 263 3.30 -19.98 -8.16
C VAL A 263 4.11 -20.50 -9.34
N GLU A 264 3.84 -21.72 -9.76
CA GLU A 264 4.45 -22.30 -10.95
C GLU A 264 3.36 -22.86 -11.88
N LYS A 265 3.40 -22.51 -13.17
CA LYS A 265 2.45 -22.98 -14.21
C LYS A 265 0.97 -22.77 -13.85
N GLY A 266 0.66 -21.72 -13.07
CA GLY A 266 -0.68 -21.39 -12.62
C GLY A 266 -1.15 -22.14 -11.37
N GLU A 267 -0.34 -23.02 -10.81
CA GLU A 267 -0.59 -23.68 -9.53
C GLU A 267 0.05 -22.91 -8.37
N THR A 268 -0.67 -22.76 -7.25
CA THR A 268 -0.22 -22.06 -6.06
C THR A 268 0.22 -23.08 -4.98
N TYR A 269 1.46 -22.98 -4.57
CA TYR A 269 2.08 -23.89 -3.57
C TYR A 269 2.05 -23.26 -2.19
N TRP A 270 0.96 -23.45 -1.42
CA TRP A 270 0.75 -22.84 -0.11
C TRP A 270 1.71 -23.29 1.00
N ASN A 271 2.60 -24.23 0.73
CA ASN A 271 3.68 -24.65 1.60
C ASN A 271 5.05 -24.11 1.18
N GLU A 272 5.08 -23.24 0.20
CA GLU A 272 6.28 -22.65 -0.35
C GLU A 272 6.09 -21.14 -0.52
N TYR A 273 7.00 -20.37 0.06
CA TYR A 273 6.99 -18.92 -0.04
C TYR A 273 8.37 -18.39 -0.36
N PHE A 274 8.44 -17.36 -1.14
CA PHE A 274 9.64 -16.53 -1.26
C PHE A 274 9.67 -15.55 -0.09
N PHE A 275 10.79 -15.46 0.62
CA PHE A 275 11.10 -14.42 1.59
C PHE A 275 12.31 -13.65 1.07
N ASP A 276 12.13 -12.35 0.76
CA ASP A 276 13.13 -11.50 0.09
C ASP A 276 13.77 -12.14 -1.17
N GLY A 277 12.98 -12.92 -1.92
CA GLY A 277 13.42 -13.59 -3.15
C GLY A 277 13.98 -15.01 -2.97
N ASP A 278 14.23 -15.45 -1.76
CA ASP A 278 14.66 -16.82 -1.46
C ASP A 278 13.46 -17.74 -1.22
N LEU A 279 13.45 -18.91 -1.86
CA LEU A 279 12.38 -19.89 -1.71
C LEU A 279 12.54 -20.69 -0.40
N TYR A 280 11.51 -20.65 0.41
CA TYR A 280 11.38 -21.42 1.65
C TYR A 280 10.25 -22.44 1.55
N GLY A 281 10.52 -23.66 1.96
CA GLY A 281 9.52 -24.70 2.15
C GLY A 281 9.08 -24.81 3.61
N ARG A 282 7.80 -25.09 3.84
CA ARG A 282 7.28 -25.34 5.19
C ARG A 282 7.71 -26.70 5.68
N GLN A 283 8.39 -26.75 6.80
CA GLN A 283 8.72 -28.00 7.49
C GLN A 283 7.42 -28.63 8.08
N ARG A 284 7.21 -29.92 7.82
CA ARG A 284 6.08 -30.68 8.34
C ARG A 284 6.34 -31.19 9.76
#